data_560de66c45390942e3e5d0c00e74dad8
#
_entry.id   560de66c45390942e3e5d0c00e74dad8
#
_cell.length_a   1.000
_cell.length_b   1.000
_cell.length_c   1.000
_cell.angle_alpha   90.00
_cell.angle_beta   90.00
_cell.angle_gamma   90.00
#
_symmetry.space_group_name_H-M   'P 1'
#
loop_
_entity.id
_entity.type
_entity.pdbx_description
1 polymer ?
#
loop_
_entity_poly.entity_id
_entity_poly.type
_entity_poly.pdbx_seq_one_letter_code
_entity_poly.pdbx_strand_id
1 'polypeptide(L)'
;MCIRDSAKVEPPYLIGVACGFCHVGLNPLHPPADAEHPTWKNLHPGIGNQYFREQIFNTAKYPATRELKPSDFRWQVAHAEPPGTSDTSQVATDHIDNAGAINTIAYLNFRPMHKEVMADGSVRKVFNVLKDGADSVGATCLDDPTEKPGVNDMACAAMRGYVNIGVCAEVWTSLHDPVYGIKKAQTPFDVKRARAASKPCDEGWAATVARLEGLEAFLRTLDPLRLVDADGASQYLPKDEAVLRRGKIVFAENCARCHSSKQPPAGYQGSQTEWFRDAVLRADFLEGNFLSDDEKYAVSEIGTNAERALATNAERGQIWEEFSSESYKTSPPVRVTGLVDPLHPLLRLAPVEATGGRGYYRTPSLVNAWATAPFLHNNSVGLYNGDPSVAGRLAAYESAMNMLLWPERRQGLRSIRRTTEMSRFEFEDGSGVCVAKDTPIDLIANAQVTPREHFGRIKFLDDLLCRITGSGAMNGVFLLMDNAPDFVQDRGHPYGAGLADADKRALIEYMKLF
;
A
#
# COMPACT_ATOMS: atom_id res chain seq x y z
N MET A 1 18.13 -5.21 -5.72
CA MET A 1 19.37 -5.80 -6.30
C MET A 1 18.91 -6.77 -7.38
N CYS A 2 18.83 -6.31 -8.61
CA CYS A 2 18.58 -7.20 -9.74
C CYS A 2 19.86 -7.97 -10.00
N ILE A 3 19.85 -9.28 -9.78
CA ILE A 3 20.97 -10.14 -10.13
C ILE A 3 20.86 -10.37 -11.65
N ARG A 4 21.36 -9.42 -12.45
CA ARG A 4 21.39 -9.56 -13.92
C ARG A 4 22.43 -10.56 -14.40
N ASP A 5 23.41 -10.89 -13.55
CA ASP A 5 24.49 -11.83 -13.87
C ASP A 5 24.23 -13.26 -13.36
N SER A 6 22.97 -13.59 -13.05
CA SER A 6 22.60 -14.88 -12.47
C SER A 6 22.61 -16.07 -13.45
N ALA A 7 23.13 -15.90 -14.67
CA ALA A 7 23.33 -17.02 -15.60
C ALA A 7 24.25 -18.15 -15.07
N LYS A 8 24.81 -17.97 -13.84
CA LYS A 8 25.69 -18.95 -13.18
C LYS A 8 25.28 -19.30 -11.76
N VAL A 9 24.03 -19.02 -11.35
CA VAL A 9 23.54 -19.47 -10.03
C VAL A 9 23.17 -20.93 -10.14
N GLU A 10 24.02 -21.80 -9.60
CA GLU A 10 23.76 -23.24 -9.58
C GLU A 10 22.81 -23.62 -8.42
N PRO A 11 21.83 -24.50 -8.64
CA PRO A 11 21.05 -25.06 -7.56
C PRO A 11 21.96 -25.66 -6.46
N PRO A 12 21.61 -25.58 -5.16
CA PRO A 12 20.26 -25.35 -4.61
C PRO A 12 20.01 -23.94 -4.03
N TYR A 13 20.31 -22.88 -4.70
CA TYR A 13 20.05 -21.52 -4.16
C TYR A 13 18.57 -21.19 -4.24
N LEU A 14 18.00 -20.70 -3.13
CA LEU A 14 16.68 -20.10 -3.09
C LEU A 14 16.83 -18.58 -3.20
N ILE A 15 16.15 -17.99 -4.17
CA ILE A 15 16.09 -16.54 -4.35
C ILE A 15 14.77 -16.07 -3.74
N GLY A 16 14.85 -15.28 -2.68
CA GLY A 16 13.69 -14.65 -2.03
C GLY A 16 13.57 -13.17 -2.38
N VAL A 17 12.38 -12.62 -2.15
CA VAL A 17 12.11 -11.19 -2.29
C VAL A 17 12.54 -10.48 -1.02
N ALA A 18 13.35 -9.42 -1.14
CA ALA A 18 13.72 -8.56 -0.03
C ALA A 18 12.74 -7.39 0.08
N CYS A 19 12.49 -6.90 1.30
CA CYS A 19 11.66 -5.70 1.53
C CYS A 19 12.11 -4.51 0.67
N GLY A 20 13.41 -4.34 0.47
CA GLY A 20 13.99 -3.31 -0.39
C GLY A 20 13.56 -3.37 -1.85
N PHE A 21 13.00 -4.47 -2.30
CA PHE A 21 12.50 -4.59 -3.66
C PHE A 21 11.32 -3.63 -3.93
N CYS A 22 10.36 -3.58 -3.03
CA CYS A 22 9.22 -2.66 -3.13
C CYS A 22 9.49 -1.34 -2.40
N HIS A 23 10.29 -1.39 -1.35
CA HIS A 23 10.42 -0.34 -0.34
C HIS A 23 11.76 0.42 -0.38
N VAL A 24 12.52 0.36 -1.44
CA VAL A 24 13.71 1.20 -1.66
C VAL A 24 13.65 1.78 -3.06
N GLY A 25 13.49 3.09 -3.14
CA GLY A 25 13.48 3.82 -4.41
C GLY A 25 14.83 4.45 -4.74
N LEU A 26 14.91 5.05 -5.92
CA LEU A 26 16.08 5.83 -6.35
C LEU A 26 16.08 7.18 -5.63
N ASN A 27 17.20 7.53 -5.02
CA ASN A 27 17.38 8.77 -4.27
C ASN A 27 17.47 9.98 -5.21
N PRO A 28 16.51 10.90 -5.23
CA PRO A 28 16.53 12.04 -6.12
C PRO A 28 17.62 13.07 -5.78
N LEU A 29 18.12 13.08 -4.54
CA LEU A 29 19.25 13.93 -4.16
C LEU A 29 20.58 13.38 -4.66
N HIS A 30 20.63 12.10 -4.99
CA HIS A 30 21.79 11.40 -5.54
C HIS A 30 21.33 10.46 -6.66
N PRO A 31 20.75 10.98 -7.75
CA PRO A 31 20.22 10.12 -8.82
C PRO A 31 21.34 9.30 -9.46
N PRO A 32 21.08 8.07 -9.87
CA PRO A 32 22.07 7.27 -10.58
C PRO A 32 22.29 7.82 -11.99
N ALA A 33 23.51 7.70 -12.50
CA ALA A 33 23.80 7.99 -13.90
C ALA A 33 23.14 6.97 -14.85
N ASP A 34 22.99 5.72 -14.38
CA ASP A 34 22.26 4.64 -15.01
C ASP A 34 21.30 4.02 -13.99
N ALA A 35 20.00 4.16 -14.24
CA ALA A 35 18.95 3.64 -13.34
C ALA A 35 18.96 2.10 -13.24
N GLU A 36 19.54 1.40 -14.23
CA GLU A 36 19.64 -0.06 -14.22
C GLU A 36 20.80 -0.56 -13.35
N HIS A 37 21.77 0.31 -13.03
CA HIS A 37 22.98 -0.02 -12.27
C HIS A 37 23.21 0.97 -11.10
N PRO A 38 22.24 1.14 -10.15
CA PRO A 38 22.41 2.06 -9.04
C PRO A 38 23.46 1.54 -8.05
N THR A 39 24.19 2.46 -7.44
CA THR A 39 25.01 2.20 -6.26
C THR A 39 24.21 2.46 -4.99
N TRP A 40 24.69 2.02 -3.82
CA TRP A 40 23.97 2.21 -2.55
C TRP A 40 23.62 3.67 -2.23
N LYS A 41 24.46 4.62 -2.60
CA LYS A 41 24.18 6.05 -2.43
C LYS A 41 23.02 6.58 -3.27
N ASN A 42 22.70 5.87 -4.35
CA ASN A 42 21.60 6.22 -5.24
C ASN A 42 20.24 5.66 -4.77
N LEU A 43 20.21 4.96 -3.63
CA LEU A 43 19.02 4.32 -3.09
C LEU A 43 18.61 5.01 -1.79
N HIS A 44 17.31 5.10 -1.55
CA HIS A 44 16.76 5.65 -0.31
C HIS A 44 15.53 4.86 0.14
N PRO A 45 15.52 4.33 1.37
CA PRO A 45 14.41 3.53 1.87
C PRO A 45 13.22 4.36 2.39
N GLY A 46 13.34 5.67 2.50
CA GLY A 46 12.26 6.59 2.85
C GLY A 46 11.32 6.94 1.69
N ILE A 47 11.62 6.42 0.50
CA ILE A 47 10.72 6.46 -0.67
C ILE A 47 10.61 5.04 -1.22
N GLY A 48 9.42 4.68 -1.64
CA GLY A 48 9.21 3.36 -2.24
C GLY A 48 9.72 3.27 -3.67
N ASN A 49 9.76 2.05 -4.18
CA ASN A 49 10.21 1.79 -5.53
C ASN A 49 9.17 2.21 -6.58
N GLN A 50 9.18 3.47 -6.96
CA GLN A 50 8.31 4.03 -8.01
C GLN A 50 8.54 3.39 -9.40
N TYR A 51 9.65 2.66 -9.55
CA TYR A 51 10.04 1.99 -10.80
C TYR A 51 9.66 0.51 -10.80
N PHE A 52 9.10 0.04 -9.70
CA PHE A 52 8.68 -1.34 -9.55
C PHE A 52 7.64 -1.69 -10.61
N ARG A 53 7.85 -2.86 -11.23
CA ARG A 53 6.93 -3.45 -12.18
C ARG A 53 6.68 -4.89 -11.77
N GLU A 54 5.48 -5.19 -11.33
CA GLU A 54 5.10 -6.52 -10.85
C GLU A 54 5.28 -7.60 -11.91
N GLN A 55 5.23 -7.21 -13.18
CA GLN A 55 5.55 -8.06 -14.34
C GLN A 55 6.85 -8.85 -14.20
N ILE A 56 7.86 -8.26 -13.56
CA ILE A 56 9.17 -8.89 -13.40
C ILE A 56 9.07 -10.17 -12.58
N PHE A 57 8.20 -10.22 -11.56
CA PHE A 57 7.96 -11.42 -10.78
C PHE A 57 7.26 -12.51 -11.57
N ASN A 58 6.26 -12.11 -12.33
CA ASN A 58 5.47 -13.05 -13.12
C ASN A 58 6.28 -13.66 -14.27
N THR A 59 7.35 -13.00 -14.72
CA THR A 59 8.27 -13.51 -15.75
C THR A 59 9.42 -14.34 -15.18
N ALA A 60 9.75 -14.23 -13.89
CA ALA A 60 10.88 -14.94 -13.29
C ALA A 60 10.73 -16.47 -13.28
N LYS A 61 9.51 -16.99 -13.41
CA LYS A 61 9.22 -18.43 -13.51
C LYS A 61 9.43 -19.01 -14.92
N TYR A 62 9.64 -18.17 -15.93
CA TYR A 62 9.83 -18.60 -17.31
C TYR A 62 11.27 -18.33 -17.76
N PRO A 63 11.81 -19.14 -18.68
CA PRO A 63 13.11 -18.83 -19.25
C PRO A 63 13.11 -17.36 -19.72
N ALA A 64 14.19 -16.65 -19.45
CA ALA A 64 14.36 -15.21 -19.77
C ALA A 64 14.11 -14.84 -21.24
N THR A 65 13.80 -15.81 -22.07
CA THR A 65 13.55 -15.70 -23.51
C THR A 65 12.08 -15.57 -23.91
N ARG A 66 11.12 -15.73 -22.95
CA ARG A 66 9.70 -15.63 -23.30
C ARG A 66 9.20 -14.20 -23.13
N GLU A 67 9.11 -13.49 -24.21
CA GLU A 67 8.40 -12.20 -24.26
C GLU A 67 6.90 -12.41 -23.97
N LEU A 68 6.38 -11.64 -23.01
CA LEU A 68 4.95 -11.61 -22.75
C LEU A 68 4.21 -11.01 -23.95
N LYS A 69 3.10 -11.62 -24.32
CA LYS A 69 2.24 -11.16 -25.43
C LYS A 69 0.90 -10.67 -24.89
N PRO A 70 0.17 -9.82 -25.64
CA PRO A 70 -1.17 -9.38 -25.26
C PRO A 70 -2.16 -10.52 -24.96
N SER A 71 -1.96 -11.69 -25.55
CA SER A 71 -2.72 -12.92 -25.27
C SER A 71 -2.37 -13.59 -23.92
N ASP A 72 -1.35 -13.10 -23.23
CA ASP A 72 -1.04 -13.52 -21.85
C ASP A 72 -1.70 -12.53 -20.87
N PHE A 73 -2.48 -13.03 -19.93
CA PHE A 73 -3.17 -12.19 -18.96
C PHE A 73 -2.22 -11.31 -18.14
N ARG A 74 -1.02 -11.81 -17.82
CA ARG A 74 0.01 -11.04 -17.12
C ARG A 74 0.48 -9.81 -17.92
N TRP A 75 0.51 -9.92 -19.26
CA TRP A 75 0.76 -8.76 -20.11
C TRP A 75 -0.36 -7.71 -19.94
N GLN A 76 -1.62 -8.14 -19.92
CA GLN A 76 -2.77 -7.25 -19.76
C GLN A 76 -2.71 -6.50 -18.42
N VAL A 77 -2.51 -7.20 -17.30
CA VAL A 77 -2.36 -6.59 -15.96
C VAL A 77 -1.20 -5.61 -15.95
N ALA A 78 -0.06 -6.06 -16.42
CA ALA A 78 1.17 -5.30 -16.46
C ALA A 78 1.07 -3.96 -17.20
N HIS A 79 0.25 -3.90 -18.23
CA HIS A 79 0.03 -2.69 -19.02
C HIS A 79 -1.12 -1.82 -18.48
N ALA A 80 -1.95 -2.37 -17.59
CA ALA A 80 -3.02 -1.64 -16.93
C ALA A 80 -2.57 -0.94 -15.65
N GLU A 81 -1.69 -1.56 -14.88
CA GLU A 81 -1.24 -1.04 -13.61
C GLU A 81 -0.27 0.13 -13.76
N PRO A 82 -0.45 1.21 -13.00
CA PRO A 82 0.55 2.26 -12.90
C PRO A 82 1.88 1.72 -12.33
N PRO A 83 3.04 2.21 -12.76
CA PRO A 83 4.32 1.83 -12.18
C PRO A 83 4.39 2.07 -10.67
N GLY A 84 5.08 1.19 -9.95
CA GLY A 84 5.20 1.25 -8.50
C GLY A 84 3.96 0.78 -7.74
N THR A 85 2.90 0.39 -8.44
CA THR A 85 1.71 -0.22 -7.85
C THR A 85 1.95 -1.71 -7.59
N SER A 86 1.45 -2.22 -6.47
CA SER A 86 1.31 -3.64 -6.25
C SER A 86 -0.02 -3.94 -5.54
N ASP A 87 -0.59 -5.09 -5.83
CA ASP A 87 -1.79 -5.54 -5.13
C ASP A 87 -1.46 -5.92 -3.69
N THR A 88 -1.89 -5.08 -2.75
CA THR A 88 -1.73 -5.29 -1.31
C THR A 88 -3.02 -5.74 -0.62
N SER A 89 -4.05 -6.13 -1.37
CA SER A 89 -5.35 -6.55 -0.80
C SER A 89 -5.22 -7.74 0.15
N GLN A 90 -4.18 -8.57 -0.04
CA GLN A 90 -3.87 -9.71 0.83
C GLN A 90 -3.00 -9.36 2.03
N VAL A 91 -2.41 -8.18 2.07
CA VAL A 91 -1.53 -7.78 3.17
C VAL A 91 -2.36 -7.45 4.40
N ALA A 92 -2.02 -8.10 5.50
CA ALA A 92 -2.67 -7.92 6.79
C ALA A 92 -2.26 -6.59 7.41
N THR A 93 -2.95 -5.52 7.07
CA THR A 93 -2.65 -4.17 7.58
C THR A 93 -3.90 -3.28 7.59
N ASP A 94 -3.95 -2.38 8.57
CA ASP A 94 -4.84 -1.24 8.60
C ASP A 94 -4.18 0.03 8.00
N HIS A 95 -2.91 -0.07 7.61
CA HIS A 95 -2.20 0.93 6.82
C HIS A 95 -2.31 0.57 5.35
N ILE A 96 -3.18 1.27 4.65
CA ILE A 96 -3.43 1.04 3.24
C ILE A 96 -2.80 2.18 2.46
N ASP A 97 -1.49 2.07 2.31
CA ASP A 97 -0.67 2.97 1.52
C ASP A 97 -0.31 2.31 0.19
N ASN A 98 0.14 3.12 -0.72
CA ASN A 98 0.86 2.68 -1.88
C ASN A 98 2.11 1.88 -1.47
N ALA A 99 2.34 0.72 -2.10
CA ALA A 99 3.52 -0.10 -1.83
C ALA A 99 4.84 0.65 -2.10
N GLY A 100 4.80 1.66 -2.96
CA GLY A 100 5.91 2.57 -3.20
C GLY A 100 6.15 3.61 -2.09
N ALA A 101 5.26 3.75 -1.11
CA ALA A 101 5.39 4.71 -0.01
C ALA A 101 5.58 3.97 1.31
N ILE A 102 6.77 4.06 1.91
CA ILE A 102 7.09 3.37 3.18
C ILE A 102 6.85 4.23 4.41
N ASN A 103 5.93 5.10 4.39
CA ASN A 103 5.70 5.97 5.54
C ASN A 103 5.37 5.20 6.82
N THR A 104 4.81 3.98 6.69
CA THR A 104 4.38 3.15 7.83
C THR A 104 5.51 2.56 8.65
N ILE A 105 6.71 2.42 8.09
CA ILE A 105 7.87 1.83 8.79
C ILE A 105 9.09 2.75 8.84
N ALA A 106 9.02 3.91 8.19
CA ALA A 106 10.09 4.90 8.21
C ALA A 106 9.85 5.98 9.28
N TYR A 107 10.88 6.76 9.56
CA TYR A 107 10.83 7.96 10.41
C TYR A 107 10.35 7.70 11.84
N LEU A 108 10.72 6.58 12.40
CA LEU A 108 10.31 6.12 13.74
C LEU A 108 10.63 7.09 14.86
N ASN A 109 11.68 7.93 14.71
CA ASN A 109 12.11 8.85 15.75
C ASN A 109 11.10 9.98 16.01
N PHE A 110 10.21 10.26 15.06
CA PHE A 110 9.19 11.30 15.20
C PHE A 110 7.77 10.88 14.76
N ARG A 111 7.59 9.59 14.44
CA ARG A 111 6.26 9.03 14.17
C ARG A 111 5.44 9.01 15.46
N PRO A 112 4.16 9.43 15.44
CA PRO A 112 3.28 9.31 16.60
C PRO A 112 2.94 7.86 16.90
N MET A 113 2.78 7.55 18.19
CA MET A 113 2.19 6.29 18.62
C MET A 113 0.73 6.50 18.99
N HIS A 114 -0.12 5.57 18.61
CA HIS A 114 -1.53 5.55 18.99
C HIS A 114 -1.82 4.46 20.04
N LYS A 115 -2.98 4.54 20.67
CA LYS A 115 -3.42 3.57 21.68
C LYS A 115 -4.27 2.50 21.01
N GLU A 116 -3.93 1.24 21.31
CA GLU A 116 -4.69 0.07 20.87
C GLU A 116 -5.09 -0.80 22.06
N VAL A 117 -6.29 -1.36 22.01
CA VAL A 117 -6.74 -2.37 22.96
C VAL A 117 -6.33 -3.74 22.46
N MET A 118 -5.70 -4.53 23.32
CA MET A 118 -5.22 -5.85 23.00
C MET A 118 -6.24 -6.94 23.40
N ALA A 119 -6.07 -8.21 22.97
CA ALA A 119 -7.01 -9.30 23.28
C ALA A 119 -7.17 -9.57 24.77
N ASP A 120 -6.12 -9.33 25.54
CA ASP A 120 -6.16 -9.42 27.01
C ASP A 120 -6.86 -8.21 27.67
N GLY A 121 -7.37 -7.26 26.87
CA GLY A 121 -7.99 -6.03 27.34
C GLY A 121 -6.99 -4.95 27.77
N SER A 122 -5.69 -5.19 27.69
CA SER A 122 -4.68 -4.16 27.98
C SER A 122 -4.68 -3.07 26.90
N VAL A 123 -4.30 -1.85 27.30
CA VAL A 123 -4.14 -0.72 26.38
C VAL A 123 -2.65 -0.46 26.21
N ARG A 124 -2.17 -0.54 24.97
CA ARG A 124 -0.78 -0.26 24.63
C ARG A 124 -0.66 0.93 23.69
N LYS A 125 0.48 1.60 23.76
CA LYS A 125 0.89 2.57 22.74
C LYS A 125 1.74 1.86 21.72
N VAL A 126 1.33 1.93 20.44
CA VAL A 126 1.95 1.20 19.34
C VAL A 126 2.18 2.13 18.14
N PHE A 127 3.17 1.85 17.31
CA PHE A 127 3.34 2.45 16.00
C PHE A 127 2.47 1.73 14.95
N ASN A 128 2.40 0.39 15.06
CA ASN A 128 1.63 -0.45 14.17
C ASN A 128 0.79 -1.41 15.00
N VAL A 129 -0.36 -1.76 14.46
CA VAL A 129 -1.21 -2.78 15.06
C VAL A 129 -0.60 -4.15 14.80
N LEU A 130 -0.48 -4.92 15.85
CA LEU A 130 0.03 -6.27 15.82
C LEU A 130 -0.96 -7.20 16.48
N LYS A 131 -0.79 -8.49 16.24
CA LYS A 131 -1.51 -9.47 17.02
C LYS A 131 -1.20 -9.27 18.49
N ASP A 132 -2.24 -9.29 19.28
CA ASP A 132 -2.17 -9.28 20.69
C ASP A 132 -2.04 -10.68 21.26
N GLY A 133 -1.06 -10.84 22.07
CA GLY A 133 -0.75 -12.07 22.76
C GLY A 133 0.57 -12.67 22.30
N ALA A 134 1.39 -13.00 23.28
CA ALA A 134 2.69 -13.62 23.14
C ALA A 134 2.69 -14.89 22.27
N ASP A 135 1.52 -15.45 22.05
CA ASP A 135 1.36 -16.69 21.28
C ASP A 135 1.45 -16.50 19.79
N SER A 136 1.35 -15.28 19.28
CA SER A 136 1.16 -15.08 17.85
C SER A 136 2.37 -14.59 17.10
N VAL A 137 3.12 -13.70 17.66
CA VAL A 137 4.23 -13.06 16.95
C VAL A 137 5.58 -13.42 17.56
N GLY A 138 5.57 -14.25 18.58
CA GLY A 138 6.75 -14.64 19.34
C GLY A 138 7.03 -13.66 20.50
N ALA A 139 7.52 -14.24 21.57
CA ALA A 139 7.78 -13.59 22.85
C ALA A 139 8.61 -12.30 22.72
N THR A 140 9.52 -12.24 21.76
CA THR A 140 10.39 -11.10 21.52
C THR A 140 9.70 -9.82 21.06
N CYS A 141 8.51 -9.92 20.50
CA CYS A 141 7.79 -8.74 20.00
C CYS A 141 6.99 -8.00 21.08
N LEU A 142 6.66 -8.67 22.18
CA LEU A 142 5.71 -8.14 23.18
C LEU A 142 6.13 -8.37 24.64
N ASP A 143 7.28 -9.00 24.90
CA ASP A 143 7.58 -9.64 26.18
C ASP A 143 8.26 -8.79 27.22
N ASP A 144 8.66 -7.59 26.93
CA ASP A 144 9.24 -6.75 27.96
C ASP A 144 8.29 -5.59 28.32
N PRO A 145 7.51 -5.72 29.42
CA PRO A 145 6.69 -4.62 29.90
C PRO A 145 7.55 -3.45 30.42
N THR A 146 8.87 -3.63 30.57
CA THR A 146 9.81 -2.59 30.98
C THR A 146 10.49 -1.89 29.81
N GLU A 147 10.41 -2.47 28.60
CA GLU A 147 10.93 -1.83 27.41
C GLU A 147 10.10 -0.60 27.02
N LYS A 148 10.80 0.38 26.47
CA LYS A 148 10.14 1.60 25.97
C LYS A 148 9.06 1.19 24.98
N PRO A 149 7.82 1.67 25.16
CA PRO A 149 6.75 1.40 24.21
C PRO A 149 7.23 1.69 22.78
N GLY A 150 7.02 0.76 21.86
CA GLY A 150 7.30 0.93 20.45
C GLY A 150 8.64 0.39 19.94
N VAL A 151 9.57 -0.08 20.79
CA VAL A 151 10.84 -0.65 20.31
C VAL A 151 10.60 -2.00 19.61
N ASN A 152 9.83 -2.88 20.21
CA ASN A 152 9.53 -4.20 19.66
C ASN A 152 8.37 -4.20 18.63
N ASP A 153 7.56 -3.17 18.63
CA ASP A 153 6.41 -2.98 17.76
C ASP A 153 6.82 -2.94 16.27
N MET A 154 7.92 -2.28 15.93
CA MET A 154 8.42 -2.26 14.55
C MET A 154 8.97 -3.60 14.09
N ALA A 155 9.69 -4.29 14.96
CA ALA A 155 10.16 -5.64 14.67
C ALA A 155 8.97 -6.55 14.33
N CYS A 156 7.89 -6.44 15.08
CA CYS A 156 6.67 -7.21 14.85
C CYS A 156 5.93 -6.81 13.58
N ALA A 157 5.85 -5.53 13.26
CA ALA A 157 5.29 -5.07 12.00
C ALA A 157 6.08 -5.60 10.80
N ALA A 158 7.41 -5.61 10.90
CA ALA A 158 8.27 -6.23 9.89
C ALA A 158 8.04 -7.75 9.80
N MET A 159 7.90 -8.46 10.93
CA MET A 159 7.57 -9.88 10.93
C MET A 159 6.26 -10.16 10.21
N ARG A 160 5.24 -9.35 10.42
CA ARG A 160 3.97 -9.44 9.69
C ARG A 160 4.18 -9.36 8.17
N GLY A 161 5.01 -8.43 7.72
CA GLY A 161 5.41 -8.35 6.32
C GLY A 161 6.11 -9.63 5.85
N TYR A 162 7.06 -10.17 6.61
CA TYR A 162 7.77 -11.41 6.25
C TYR A 162 6.84 -12.62 6.17
N VAL A 163 5.83 -12.72 7.03
CA VAL A 163 4.82 -13.79 6.94
C VAL A 163 4.06 -13.66 5.63
N ASN A 164 3.58 -12.48 5.28
CA ASN A 164 2.84 -12.26 4.03
C ASN A 164 3.67 -12.58 2.78
N ILE A 165 4.97 -12.39 2.80
CA ILE A 165 5.86 -12.68 1.66
C ILE A 165 6.46 -14.08 1.65
N GLY A 166 6.10 -14.95 2.58
CA GLY A 166 6.42 -16.37 2.48
C GLY A 166 6.86 -17.11 3.73
N VAL A 167 7.14 -16.45 4.84
CA VAL A 167 7.44 -17.18 6.10
C VAL A 167 6.21 -17.99 6.52
N CYS A 168 6.38 -19.28 6.74
CA CYS A 168 5.29 -20.23 7.02
C CYS A 168 4.26 -20.39 5.87
N ALA A 169 4.62 -20.07 4.64
CA ALA A 169 3.67 -20.11 3.52
C ALA A 169 3.05 -21.49 3.30
N GLU A 170 3.79 -22.57 3.51
CA GLU A 170 3.31 -23.94 3.41
C GLU A 170 2.19 -24.27 4.41
N VAL A 171 2.10 -23.48 5.50
CA VAL A 171 1.03 -23.63 6.50
C VAL A 171 -0.13 -22.70 6.20
N TRP A 172 0.12 -21.39 6.10
CA TRP A 172 -0.99 -20.42 6.01
C TRP A 172 -1.72 -20.47 4.67
N THR A 173 -1.08 -20.87 3.58
CA THR A 173 -1.78 -21.07 2.29
C THR A 173 -2.85 -22.15 2.35
N SER A 174 -2.67 -23.17 3.22
CA SER A 174 -3.66 -24.25 3.41
C SER A 174 -4.90 -23.80 4.19
N LEU A 175 -4.84 -22.66 4.86
CA LEU A 175 -5.94 -22.12 5.66
C LEU A 175 -6.89 -21.24 4.85
N HIS A 176 -6.48 -20.86 3.65
CA HIS A 176 -7.31 -20.05 2.76
C HIS A 176 -8.48 -20.85 2.21
N ASP A 177 -9.63 -20.22 2.18
CA ASP A 177 -10.75 -20.75 1.42
C ASP A 177 -10.45 -20.62 -0.08
N PRO A 178 -10.70 -21.65 -0.89
CA PRO A 178 -10.45 -21.60 -2.33
C PRO A 178 -11.29 -20.54 -3.07
N VAL A 179 -12.37 -20.06 -2.46
CA VAL A 179 -13.21 -18.99 -3.03
C VAL A 179 -13.22 -17.81 -2.07
N TYR A 180 -12.14 -17.07 -2.09
CA TYR A 180 -11.84 -16.02 -1.14
C TYR A 180 -12.82 -14.84 -1.17
N GLY A 181 -13.21 -14.36 -2.34
CA GLY A 181 -14.09 -13.21 -2.50
C GLY A 181 -15.54 -13.44 -2.03
N ILE A 182 -15.96 -14.68 -1.89
CA ILE A 182 -17.23 -15.00 -1.24
C ILE A 182 -16.98 -14.96 0.26
N LYS A 183 -17.44 -13.93 0.94
CA LYS A 183 -17.28 -13.59 2.36
C LYS A 183 -17.54 -14.76 3.32
N LYS A 184 -16.74 -15.79 3.25
CA LYS A 184 -16.77 -16.94 4.11
C LYS A 184 -15.71 -16.79 5.18
N ALA A 185 -16.06 -17.08 6.44
CA ALA A 185 -15.11 -17.14 7.53
C ALA A 185 -13.98 -18.11 7.21
N GLN A 186 -12.74 -17.67 7.44
CA GLN A 186 -11.53 -18.48 7.25
C GLN A 186 -10.98 -18.91 8.60
N THR A 187 -10.09 -19.89 8.60
CA THR A 187 -9.39 -20.28 9.82
C THR A 187 -8.27 -19.28 10.08
N PRO A 188 -8.28 -18.57 11.22
CA PRO A 188 -7.19 -17.67 11.57
C PRO A 188 -5.85 -18.36 11.62
N PHE A 189 -4.81 -17.69 11.13
CA PHE A 189 -3.44 -18.20 11.15
C PHE A 189 -2.84 -18.06 12.56
N ASP A 190 -2.66 -19.20 13.22
CA ASP A 190 -2.02 -19.30 14.54
C ASP A 190 -0.52 -19.61 14.35
N VAL A 191 0.31 -18.62 14.65
CA VAL A 191 1.77 -18.72 14.50
C VAL A 191 2.38 -19.83 15.36
N LYS A 192 1.95 -19.98 16.61
CA LYS A 192 2.49 -20.97 17.54
C LYS A 192 2.19 -22.39 17.03
N ARG A 193 0.97 -22.61 16.61
CA ARG A 193 0.55 -23.89 16.03
C ARG A 193 1.28 -24.16 14.71
N ALA A 194 1.45 -23.17 13.85
CA ALA A 194 2.16 -23.31 12.58
C ALA A 194 3.63 -23.68 12.79
N ARG A 195 4.33 -23.00 13.69
CA ARG A 195 5.72 -23.32 14.03
C ARG A 195 5.87 -24.70 14.63
N ALA A 196 4.96 -25.12 15.50
CA ALA A 196 4.97 -26.47 16.08
C ALA A 196 4.70 -27.56 15.05
N ALA A 197 3.94 -27.26 14.00
CA ALA A 197 3.56 -28.20 12.95
C ALA A 197 4.55 -28.29 11.79
N SER A 198 5.36 -27.26 11.56
CA SER A 198 6.24 -27.13 10.39
C SER A 198 7.63 -26.68 10.79
N LYS A 199 8.61 -27.58 10.60
CA LYS A 199 10.03 -27.25 10.83
C LYS A 199 10.54 -26.10 9.93
N PRO A 200 10.24 -26.06 8.61
CA PRO A 200 10.58 -24.92 7.77
C PRO A 200 9.98 -23.60 8.26
N CYS A 201 8.73 -23.60 8.75
CA CYS A 201 8.11 -22.43 9.35
C CYS A 201 8.89 -21.97 10.59
N ASP A 202 9.21 -22.86 11.52
CA ASP A 202 9.92 -22.51 12.76
C ASP A 202 11.34 -21.99 12.49
N GLU A 203 12.09 -22.66 11.63
CA GLU A 203 13.44 -22.23 11.22
C GLU A 203 13.42 -20.88 10.49
N GLY A 204 12.47 -20.66 9.56
CA GLY A 204 12.28 -19.40 8.84
C GLY A 204 11.89 -18.26 9.79
N TRP A 205 11.03 -18.57 10.75
CA TRP A 205 10.64 -17.62 11.79
C TRP A 205 11.84 -17.19 12.65
N ALA A 206 12.58 -18.14 13.20
CA ALA A 206 13.76 -17.87 14.02
C ALA A 206 14.83 -17.07 13.26
N ALA A 207 15.08 -17.45 12.01
CA ALA A 207 16.03 -16.73 11.14
C ALA A 207 15.58 -15.28 10.84
N THR A 208 14.28 -15.04 10.78
CA THR A 208 13.74 -13.69 10.57
C THR A 208 13.85 -12.86 11.85
N VAL A 209 13.44 -13.40 12.98
CA VAL A 209 13.56 -12.74 14.30
C VAL A 209 15.00 -12.26 14.55
N ALA A 210 15.99 -13.09 14.24
CA ALA A 210 17.39 -12.74 14.42
C ALA A 210 17.87 -11.51 13.61
N ARG A 211 17.08 -11.06 12.62
CA ARG A 211 17.39 -9.89 11.78
C ARG A 211 16.63 -8.63 12.18
N LEU A 212 15.58 -8.76 12.97
CA LEU A 212 14.65 -7.65 13.25
C LEU A 212 15.31 -6.50 13.99
N GLU A 213 16.19 -6.78 14.95
CA GLU A 213 16.91 -5.75 15.69
C GLU A 213 17.77 -4.87 14.76
N GLY A 214 18.51 -5.50 13.85
CA GLY A 214 19.32 -4.78 12.86
C GLY A 214 18.46 -3.98 11.89
N LEU A 215 17.29 -4.50 11.50
CA LEU A 215 16.35 -3.79 10.63
C LEU A 215 15.76 -2.56 11.34
N GLU A 216 15.37 -2.69 12.59
CA GLU A 216 14.85 -1.55 13.36
C GLU A 216 15.92 -0.48 13.57
N ALA A 217 17.14 -0.88 13.95
CA ALA A 217 18.27 0.05 14.08
C ALA A 217 18.51 0.82 12.78
N PHE A 218 18.43 0.15 11.63
CA PHE A 218 18.55 0.78 10.32
C PHE A 218 17.41 1.77 10.07
N LEU A 219 16.16 1.37 10.29
CA LEU A 219 14.99 2.23 10.04
C LEU A 219 15.00 3.50 10.91
N ARG A 220 15.62 3.44 12.10
CA ARG A 220 15.81 4.61 12.98
C ARG A 220 16.87 5.59 12.49
N THR A 221 17.69 5.22 11.50
CA THR A 221 18.68 6.13 10.90
C THR A 221 18.12 6.94 9.75
N LEU A 222 16.85 6.73 9.38
CA LEU A 222 16.26 7.38 8.23
C LEU A 222 15.85 8.82 8.54
N ASP A 223 16.37 9.73 7.75
CA ASP A 223 15.98 11.13 7.74
C ASP A 223 15.13 11.47 6.50
N PRO A 224 14.22 12.45 6.59
CA PRO A 224 13.46 12.92 5.44
C PRO A 224 14.36 13.46 4.32
N LEU A 225 13.96 13.25 3.08
CA LEU A 225 14.58 13.87 1.91
C LEU A 225 14.07 15.30 1.77
N ARG A 226 14.87 16.26 2.17
CA ARG A 226 14.47 17.68 2.08
C ARG A 226 14.92 18.29 0.76
N LEU A 227 14.00 18.92 0.06
CA LEU A 227 14.31 19.57 -1.23
C LEU A 227 15.39 20.66 -1.09
N VAL A 228 15.54 21.25 0.09
CA VAL A 228 16.61 22.23 0.38
C VAL A 228 18.01 21.63 0.30
N ASP A 229 18.14 20.32 0.46
CA ASP A 229 19.42 19.60 0.40
C ASP A 229 19.80 19.20 -1.05
N ALA A 230 18.94 19.50 -2.02
CA ALA A 230 19.20 19.19 -3.43
C ALA A 230 20.27 20.10 -4.02
N ASP A 231 21.07 19.57 -4.93
CA ASP A 231 21.99 20.37 -5.74
C ASP A 231 21.21 21.43 -6.53
N GLY A 232 21.57 22.69 -6.35
CA GLY A 232 20.85 23.79 -6.98
C GLY A 232 19.44 24.03 -6.42
N ALA A 233 19.19 23.70 -5.16
CA ALA A 233 17.89 23.79 -4.48
C ALA A 233 17.16 25.12 -4.70
N SER A 234 17.89 26.24 -4.76
CA SER A 234 17.31 27.57 -4.97
C SER A 234 16.48 27.73 -6.25
N GLN A 235 16.65 26.86 -7.23
CA GLN A 235 15.84 26.86 -8.46
C GLN A 235 14.49 26.15 -8.28
N TYR A 236 14.37 25.28 -7.29
CA TYR A 236 13.19 24.44 -7.03
C TYR A 236 12.34 24.96 -5.89
N LEU A 237 12.96 25.65 -4.92
CA LEU A 237 12.28 26.16 -3.74
C LEU A 237 11.38 27.35 -4.05
N PRO A 238 10.26 27.51 -3.33
CA PRO A 238 9.39 28.69 -3.45
C PRO A 238 10.16 29.98 -3.17
N LYS A 239 10.03 30.96 -4.06
CA LYS A 239 10.74 32.24 -3.96
C LYS A 239 9.88 33.37 -3.40
N ASP A 240 8.56 33.24 -3.49
CA ASP A 240 7.60 34.22 -3.04
C ASP A 240 7.13 33.90 -1.62
N GLU A 241 7.59 34.69 -0.65
CA GLU A 241 7.21 34.49 0.76
C GLU A 241 5.72 34.70 1.01
N ALA A 242 5.03 35.55 0.23
CA ALA A 242 3.60 35.77 0.39
C ALA A 242 2.83 34.51 -0.09
N VAL A 243 3.23 33.92 -1.20
CA VAL A 243 2.69 32.62 -1.70
C VAL A 243 2.95 31.52 -0.68
N LEU A 244 4.16 31.43 -0.17
CA LEU A 244 4.53 30.42 0.83
C LEU A 244 3.71 30.59 2.12
N ARG A 245 3.58 31.82 2.62
CA ARG A 245 2.75 32.10 3.80
C ARG A 245 1.28 31.76 3.55
N ARG A 246 0.75 32.06 2.35
CA ARG A 246 -0.62 31.66 1.99
C ARG A 246 -0.78 30.15 1.97
N GLY A 247 0.18 29.41 1.38
CA GLY A 247 0.19 27.95 1.36
C GLY A 247 0.18 27.35 2.76
N LYS A 248 0.96 27.90 3.70
CA LYS A 248 0.93 27.51 5.12
C LYS A 248 -0.45 27.68 5.74
N ILE A 249 -1.11 28.81 5.50
CA ILE A 249 -2.46 29.07 6.02
C ILE A 249 -3.47 28.08 5.43
N VAL A 250 -3.44 27.86 4.12
CA VAL A 250 -4.32 26.91 3.44
C VAL A 250 -4.13 25.49 3.97
N PHE A 251 -2.88 25.06 4.17
CA PHE A 251 -2.57 23.77 4.75
C PHE A 251 -3.11 23.64 6.18
N ALA A 252 -2.89 24.66 7.01
CA ALA A 252 -3.37 24.70 8.39
C ALA A 252 -4.89 24.55 8.49
N GLU A 253 -5.62 25.23 7.61
CA GLU A 253 -7.08 25.29 7.64
C GLU A 253 -7.75 24.03 7.05
N ASN A 254 -7.08 23.31 6.14
CA ASN A 254 -7.71 22.25 5.36
C ASN A 254 -7.05 20.88 5.49
N CYS A 255 -5.78 20.80 5.92
CA CYS A 255 -4.99 19.56 5.83
C CYS A 255 -4.37 19.15 7.17
N ALA A 256 -3.89 20.11 7.96
CA ALA A 256 -3.04 19.85 9.13
C ALA A 256 -3.74 19.03 10.22
N ARG A 257 -5.07 19.04 10.29
CA ARG A 257 -5.83 18.22 11.25
C ARG A 257 -5.48 16.73 11.13
N CYS A 258 -5.39 16.22 9.91
CA CYS A 258 -5.04 14.84 9.65
C CYS A 258 -3.54 14.69 9.31
N HIS A 259 -2.97 15.66 8.59
CA HIS A 259 -1.58 15.60 8.11
C HIS A 259 -0.61 16.39 9.00
N SER A 260 -0.66 16.14 10.30
CA SER A 260 0.33 16.60 11.27
C SER A 260 0.37 15.69 12.49
N SER A 261 1.56 15.34 12.97
CA SER A 261 1.72 14.69 14.28
C SER A 261 1.71 15.72 15.43
N LYS A 262 1.85 16.99 15.11
CA LYS A 262 1.68 18.09 16.08
C LYS A 262 0.19 18.39 16.18
N GLN A 263 -0.43 17.96 17.25
CA GLN A 263 -1.86 18.07 17.51
C GLN A 263 -2.14 19.01 18.71
N PRO A 264 -3.32 19.61 18.81
CA PRO A 264 -3.73 20.32 20.01
C PRO A 264 -3.58 19.44 21.25
N PRO A 265 -3.15 19.98 22.40
CA PRO A 265 -3.04 19.18 23.62
C PRO A 265 -4.41 18.61 24.02
N ALA A 266 -4.38 17.43 24.67
CA ALA A 266 -5.60 16.80 25.15
C ALA A 266 -6.41 17.75 26.03
N GLY A 267 -7.71 17.87 25.75
CA GLY A 267 -8.61 18.77 26.45
C GLY A 267 -8.56 20.24 25.99
N TYR A 268 -7.90 20.53 24.89
CA TYR A 268 -7.90 21.88 24.31
C TYR A 268 -9.34 22.36 24.00
N GLN A 269 -9.72 23.53 24.51
CA GLN A 269 -11.07 24.08 24.39
C GLN A 269 -11.19 25.23 23.36
N GLY A 270 -10.07 25.61 22.72
CA GLY A 270 -10.05 26.67 21.71
C GLY A 270 -10.42 26.16 20.31
N SER A 271 -10.36 27.06 19.34
CA SER A 271 -10.56 26.73 17.92
C SER A 271 -9.39 25.88 17.41
N GLN A 272 -9.68 24.66 16.96
CA GLN A 272 -8.65 23.80 16.34
C GLN A 272 -8.03 24.46 15.10
N THR A 273 -8.82 25.14 14.28
CA THR A 273 -8.34 25.84 13.09
C THR A 273 -7.34 26.93 13.44
N GLU A 274 -7.62 27.72 14.48
CA GLU A 274 -6.68 28.75 14.95
C GLU A 274 -5.40 28.12 15.50
N TRP A 275 -5.53 27.05 16.27
CA TRP A 275 -4.37 26.33 16.79
C TRP A 275 -3.45 25.83 15.67
N PHE A 276 -4.01 25.17 14.63
CA PHE A 276 -3.21 24.72 13.49
C PHE A 276 -2.61 25.88 12.72
N ARG A 277 -3.32 26.99 12.61
CA ARG A 277 -2.83 28.20 11.94
C ARG A 277 -1.59 28.75 12.64
N ASP A 278 -1.64 28.84 13.97
CA ASP A 278 -0.50 29.28 14.77
C ASP A 278 0.65 28.27 14.70
N ALA A 279 0.36 26.98 14.79
CA ALA A 279 1.36 25.94 14.73
C ALA A 279 2.10 25.91 13.37
N VAL A 280 1.36 25.90 12.26
CA VAL A 280 1.93 25.81 10.88
C VAL A 280 2.73 27.05 10.49
N LEU A 281 2.38 28.21 11.03
CA LEU A 281 3.12 29.46 10.78
C LEU A 281 4.47 29.52 11.48
N ARG A 282 4.71 28.71 12.50
CA ARG A 282 6.01 28.65 13.20
C ARG A 282 7.09 28.10 12.27
N ALA A 283 8.31 28.57 12.48
CA ALA A 283 9.47 28.14 11.69
C ALA A 283 9.79 26.65 11.89
N ASP A 284 9.56 26.14 13.10
CA ASP A 284 9.86 24.76 13.51
C ASP A 284 8.72 23.77 13.24
N PHE A 285 7.69 24.15 12.48
CA PHE A 285 6.53 23.28 12.27
C PHE A 285 6.90 21.93 11.63
N LEU A 286 7.79 21.94 10.66
CA LEU A 286 8.21 20.72 9.96
C LEU A 286 9.23 19.89 10.75
N GLU A 287 9.90 20.46 11.73
CA GLU A 287 10.90 19.76 12.53
C GLU A 287 10.24 18.71 13.43
N GLY A 288 10.65 17.43 13.27
CA GLY A 288 10.08 16.30 14.02
C GLY A 288 8.57 16.12 13.82
N ASN A 289 8.01 16.60 12.70
CA ASN A 289 6.62 16.40 12.34
C ASN A 289 6.50 15.24 11.34
N PHE A 290 5.80 14.19 11.71
CA PHE A 290 5.55 13.04 10.83
C PHE A 290 4.57 13.36 9.68
N LEU A 291 3.95 14.54 9.70
CA LEU A 291 2.96 14.99 8.73
C LEU A 291 1.79 14.00 8.54
N SER A 292 1.44 13.35 9.62
CA SER A 292 0.25 12.50 9.79
C SER A 292 -0.08 12.43 11.27
N ASP A 293 -1.35 12.35 11.61
CA ASP A 293 -1.83 12.02 12.96
C ASP A 293 -1.80 10.51 13.23
N ASP A 294 -1.59 9.71 12.17
CA ASP A 294 -1.58 8.25 12.18
C ASP A 294 -2.89 7.62 12.70
N GLU A 295 -4.00 8.35 12.61
CA GLU A 295 -5.31 7.91 13.06
C GLU A 295 -6.12 7.24 11.94
N LYS A 296 -7.10 6.42 12.35
CA LYS A 296 -8.02 5.70 11.45
C LYS A 296 -9.28 6.52 11.19
N TYR A 297 -9.62 6.68 9.93
CA TYR A 297 -10.83 7.38 9.49
C TYR A 297 -11.73 6.47 8.67
N ALA A 298 -13.04 6.53 8.96
CA ALA A 298 -14.02 5.83 8.16
C ALA A 298 -14.07 6.39 6.73
N VAL A 299 -14.13 5.52 5.72
CA VAL A 299 -14.21 5.96 4.32
C VAL A 299 -15.44 6.81 4.02
N SER A 300 -16.53 6.64 4.79
CA SER A 300 -17.72 7.47 4.71
C SER A 300 -17.49 8.91 5.22
N GLU A 301 -16.52 9.10 6.10
CA GLU A 301 -16.11 10.42 6.60
C GLU A 301 -15.18 11.13 5.62
N ILE A 302 -14.15 10.40 5.16
CA ILE A 302 -13.12 10.99 4.30
C ILE A 302 -13.49 11.08 2.82
N GLY A 303 -14.59 10.44 2.39
CA GLY A 303 -15.09 10.52 1.03
C GLY A 303 -14.13 9.99 -0.04
N THR A 304 -13.22 9.08 0.33
CA THR A 304 -12.26 8.49 -0.60
C THR A 304 -12.77 7.18 -1.17
N ASN A 305 -12.03 6.64 -2.12
CA ASN A 305 -12.25 5.33 -2.70
C ASN A 305 -12.23 4.25 -1.61
N ALA A 306 -13.25 3.41 -1.55
CA ALA A 306 -13.50 2.53 -0.41
C ALA A 306 -13.08 1.08 -0.63
N GLU A 307 -12.94 0.64 -1.87
CA GLU A 307 -12.86 -0.79 -2.16
C GLU A 307 -11.62 -1.43 -1.54
N ARG A 308 -10.46 -0.75 -1.55
CA ARG A 308 -9.27 -1.29 -0.91
C ARG A 308 -9.41 -1.40 0.62
N ALA A 309 -10.09 -0.46 1.26
CA ALA A 309 -10.40 -0.55 2.69
C ALA A 309 -11.43 -1.65 3.02
N LEU A 310 -12.23 -2.05 2.04
CA LEU A 310 -13.16 -3.18 2.15
C LEU A 310 -12.47 -4.52 1.88
N ALA A 311 -11.35 -4.51 1.19
CA ALA A 311 -10.62 -5.71 0.79
C ALA A 311 -9.64 -6.24 1.85
N THR A 312 -9.43 -5.52 2.96
CA THR A 312 -8.53 -5.98 4.03
C THR A 312 -8.96 -7.33 4.58
N ASN A 313 -8.00 -8.19 4.84
CA ASN A 313 -8.19 -9.52 5.42
C ASN A 313 -7.63 -9.66 6.86
N ALA A 314 -7.22 -8.54 7.47
CA ALA A 314 -6.86 -8.47 8.88
C ALA A 314 -8.09 -8.23 9.80
N GLU A 315 -9.27 -8.51 9.28
CA GLU A 315 -10.55 -8.35 9.95
C GLU A 315 -10.99 -9.59 10.71
N ARG A 316 -12.00 -9.43 11.56
CA ARG A 316 -12.58 -10.53 12.32
C ARG A 316 -13.13 -11.63 11.40
N GLY A 317 -12.78 -12.88 11.69
CA GLY A 317 -13.20 -14.06 10.91
C GLY A 317 -12.38 -14.30 9.64
N GLN A 318 -11.25 -13.65 9.48
CA GLN A 318 -10.35 -13.83 8.34
C GLN A 318 -8.99 -14.41 8.75
N ILE A 319 -8.22 -14.87 7.77
CA ILE A 319 -6.94 -15.56 8.03
C ILE A 319 -5.96 -14.73 8.86
N TRP A 320 -5.95 -13.40 8.69
CA TRP A 320 -5.04 -12.50 9.36
C TRP A 320 -5.67 -11.73 10.54
N GLU A 321 -6.83 -12.14 11.03
CA GLU A 321 -7.49 -11.42 12.14
C GLU A 321 -6.61 -11.30 13.38
N GLU A 322 -5.73 -12.28 13.58
CA GLU A 322 -4.79 -12.33 14.66
C GLU A 322 -3.65 -11.28 14.54
N PHE A 323 -3.57 -10.60 13.40
CA PHE A 323 -2.61 -9.54 13.11
C PHE A 323 -3.20 -8.13 13.28
N SER A 324 -4.35 -8.01 13.91
CA SER A 324 -5.03 -6.75 14.19
C SER A 324 -5.39 -6.63 15.66
N SER A 325 -5.43 -5.40 16.18
CA SER A 325 -5.86 -5.15 17.57
C SER A 325 -7.37 -5.33 17.74
N GLU A 326 -7.81 -5.49 18.98
CA GLU A 326 -9.24 -5.49 19.29
C GLU A 326 -9.90 -4.14 18.97
N SER A 327 -9.20 -3.02 19.22
CA SER A 327 -9.71 -1.70 18.84
C SER A 327 -9.93 -1.55 17.34
N TYR A 328 -9.10 -2.19 16.50
CA TYR A 328 -9.33 -2.23 15.06
C TYR A 328 -10.52 -3.11 14.71
N LYS A 329 -10.53 -4.36 15.20
CA LYS A 329 -11.61 -5.34 14.92
C LYS A 329 -12.99 -4.92 15.46
N THR A 330 -13.02 -4.04 16.45
CA THR A 330 -14.25 -3.49 17.05
C THR A 330 -14.55 -2.06 16.63
N SER A 331 -13.84 -1.54 15.64
CA SER A 331 -14.17 -0.22 15.04
C SER A 331 -15.64 -0.17 14.63
N PRO A 332 -16.33 0.98 14.80
CA PRO A 332 -17.73 1.12 14.47
C PRO A 332 -18.06 0.65 13.05
N PRO A 333 -19.25 0.08 12.80
CA PRO A 333 -19.66 -0.27 11.44
C PRO A 333 -19.65 0.96 10.51
N VAL A 334 -19.18 0.77 9.29
CA VAL A 334 -19.14 1.83 8.26
C VAL A 334 -20.10 1.48 7.14
N ARG A 335 -21.06 2.36 6.88
CA ARG A 335 -21.93 2.23 5.70
C ARG A 335 -21.26 2.87 4.50
N VAL A 336 -20.81 2.04 3.58
CA VAL A 336 -20.13 2.45 2.35
C VAL A 336 -21.14 2.54 1.21
N THR A 337 -21.20 3.71 0.58
CA THR A 337 -22.09 4.00 -0.55
C THR A 337 -21.27 4.51 -1.75
N GLY A 338 -21.89 4.55 -2.93
CA GLY A 338 -21.26 5.12 -4.12
C GLY A 338 -20.21 4.24 -4.80
N LEU A 339 -20.12 2.97 -4.39
CA LEU A 339 -19.28 1.98 -5.05
C LEU A 339 -19.66 1.88 -6.53
N VAL A 340 -18.68 1.86 -7.41
CA VAL A 340 -18.89 1.78 -8.86
C VAL A 340 -18.85 0.32 -9.29
N ASP A 341 -19.83 -0.08 -10.10
CA ASP A 341 -19.75 -1.35 -10.81
C ASP A 341 -18.74 -1.21 -11.97
N PRO A 342 -17.58 -1.89 -11.94
CA PRO A 342 -16.57 -1.76 -12.99
C PRO A 342 -17.02 -2.36 -14.32
N LEU A 343 -18.00 -3.27 -14.33
CA LEU A 343 -18.62 -3.81 -15.54
C LEU A 343 -19.54 -2.78 -16.18
N HIS A 344 -20.27 -2.05 -15.36
CA HIS A 344 -21.25 -1.05 -15.76
C HIS A 344 -21.01 0.27 -15.02
N PRO A 345 -19.97 1.05 -15.36
CA PRO A 345 -19.50 2.18 -14.55
C PRO A 345 -20.52 3.29 -14.32
N LEU A 346 -21.61 3.33 -15.07
CA LEU A 346 -22.74 4.23 -14.85
C LEU A 346 -23.67 3.77 -13.72
N LEU A 347 -23.57 2.51 -13.33
CA LEU A 347 -24.34 1.94 -12.22
C LEU A 347 -23.55 2.08 -10.90
N ARG A 348 -24.28 1.97 -9.81
CA ARG A 348 -23.71 1.90 -8.47
C ARG A 348 -24.03 0.55 -7.87
N LEU A 349 -23.04 -0.03 -7.20
CA LEU A 349 -23.25 -1.24 -6.40
C LEU A 349 -24.11 -0.90 -5.17
N ALA A 350 -24.75 -1.92 -4.62
CA ALA A 350 -25.52 -1.78 -3.38
C ALA A 350 -24.59 -1.28 -2.24
N PRO A 351 -25.13 -0.49 -1.30
CA PRO A 351 -24.40 -0.11 -0.10
C PRO A 351 -23.88 -1.34 0.65
N VAL A 352 -22.66 -1.25 1.18
CA VAL A 352 -22.02 -2.29 1.97
C VAL A 352 -21.93 -1.81 3.43
N GLU A 353 -22.37 -2.63 4.37
CA GLU A 353 -22.10 -2.44 5.79
C GLU A 353 -20.78 -3.16 6.12
N ALA A 354 -19.74 -2.38 6.35
CA ALA A 354 -18.41 -2.89 6.69
C ALA A 354 -18.28 -2.99 8.22
N THR A 355 -17.83 -4.14 8.68
CA THR A 355 -17.65 -4.45 10.12
C THR A 355 -16.31 -5.16 10.31
N GLY A 356 -15.91 -5.38 11.55
CA GLY A 356 -14.72 -6.18 11.87
C GLY A 356 -13.38 -5.48 11.59
N GLY A 357 -13.38 -4.16 11.38
CA GLY A 357 -12.20 -3.36 11.05
C GLY A 357 -12.16 -2.90 9.59
N ARG A 358 -13.05 -3.40 8.73
CA ARG A 358 -13.14 -2.95 7.33
C ARG A 358 -13.69 -1.53 7.19
N GLY A 359 -13.38 -0.90 6.05
CA GLY A 359 -13.91 0.42 5.70
C GLY A 359 -13.17 1.58 6.35
N TYR A 360 -11.92 1.38 6.77
CA TYR A 360 -11.07 2.40 7.38
C TYR A 360 -9.76 2.55 6.62
N TYR A 361 -9.29 3.79 6.53
CA TYR A 361 -7.94 4.14 6.13
C TYR A 361 -7.23 4.83 7.29
N ARG A 362 -5.94 4.59 7.39
CA ARG A 362 -5.07 5.37 8.26
C ARG A 362 -4.46 6.52 7.45
N THR A 363 -4.33 7.71 8.05
CA THR A 363 -3.77 8.87 7.38
C THR A 363 -2.31 8.60 6.99
N PRO A 364 -1.93 8.64 5.70
CA PRO A 364 -0.54 8.51 5.29
C PRO A 364 0.25 9.78 5.66
N SER A 365 1.54 9.60 5.95
CA SER A 365 2.46 10.71 6.13
C SER A 365 2.71 11.43 4.80
N LEU A 366 2.86 12.76 4.86
CA LEU A 366 3.27 13.58 3.73
C LEU A 366 4.78 13.86 3.68
N VAL A 367 5.55 13.25 4.57
CA VAL A 367 7.02 13.32 4.51
C VAL A 367 7.51 12.80 3.16
N ASN A 368 8.36 13.56 2.51
CA ASN A 368 8.85 13.33 1.14
C ASN A 368 7.77 13.40 0.04
N ALA A 369 6.64 14.06 0.27
CA ALA A 369 5.56 14.13 -0.73
C ALA A 369 6.07 14.59 -2.11
N TRP A 370 7.02 15.52 -2.17
CA TRP A 370 7.61 16.00 -3.42
C TRP A 370 8.34 14.90 -4.23
N ALA A 371 8.79 13.83 -3.56
CA ALA A 371 9.55 12.73 -4.16
C ALA A 371 8.74 11.45 -4.37
N THR A 372 7.54 11.32 -3.72
CA THR A 372 6.79 10.05 -3.65
C THR A 372 5.63 9.94 -4.65
N ALA A 373 5.38 10.98 -5.45
CA ALA A 373 4.36 10.91 -6.50
C ALA A 373 4.68 9.80 -7.54
N PRO A 374 3.67 9.16 -8.17
CA PRO A 374 2.21 9.38 -8.09
C PRO A 374 1.58 9.03 -6.74
N PHE A 375 0.34 9.52 -6.50
CA PHE A 375 -0.35 9.39 -5.22
C PHE A 375 -1.49 8.37 -5.25
N LEU A 376 -2.14 8.21 -4.09
CA LEU A 376 -3.09 7.21 -3.66
C LEU A 376 -2.44 5.82 -3.49
N HIS A 377 -3.19 4.91 -2.88
CA HIS A 377 -2.73 3.54 -2.61
C HIS A 377 -2.36 2.74 -3.87
N ASN A 378 -2.79 3.20 -5.03
CA ASN A 378 -2.65 2.54 -6.34
C ASN A 378 -1.86 3.35 -7.37
N ASN A 379 -1.15 4.41 -6.98
CA ASN A 379 -0.40 5.29 -7.90
C ASN A 379 -1.22 5.88 -9.06
N SER A 380 -2.53 5.97 -8.92
CA SER A 380 -3.41 6.38 -10.02
C SER A 380 -3.52 7.89 -10.19
N VAL A 381 -3.08 8.70 -9.23
CA VAL A 381 -3.15 10.17 -9.28
C VAL A 381 -1.77 10.77 -9.52
N GLY A 382 -1.54 11.18 -10.74
CA GLY A 382 -0.27 11.71 -11.24
C GLY A 382 0.25 10.92 -12.43
N LEU A 383 1.25 11.48 -13.09
CA LEU A 383 1.93 10.85 -14.22
C LEU A 383 3.29 10.31 -13.78
N TYR A 384 3.52 9.05 -14.11
CA TYR A 384 4.85 8.47 -13.98
C TYR A 384 5.72 8.89 -15.17
N ASN A 385 6.89 9.50 -14.91
CA ASN A 385 7.79 9.99 -15.93
C ASN A 385 9.12 9.21 -16.04
N GLY A 386 9.37 8.26 -15.13
CA GLY A 386 10.58 7.44 -15.14
C GLY A 386 11.88 8.17 -14.78
N ASP A 387 11.83 9.46 -14.47
CA ASP A 387 13.01 10.27 -14.15
C ASP A 387 13.23 10.33 -12.62
N PRO A 388 14.35 9.76 -12.12
CA PRO A 388 14.66 9.76 -10.69
C PRO A 388 15.28 11.07 -10.18
N SER A 389 15.56 12.04 -11.05
CA SER A 389 16.16 13.31 -10.66
C SER A 389 15.19 14.18 -9.85
N VAL A 390 15.71 15.20 -9.14
CA VAL A 390 14.88 16.19 -8.45
C VAL A 390 13.87 16.83 -9.41
N ALA A 391 14.29 17.20 -10.61
CA ALA A 391 13.39 17.80 -11.61
C ALA A 391 12.31 16.82 -12.06
N GLY A 392 12.67 15.56 -12.28
CA GLY A 392 11.72 14.49 -12.63
C GLY A 392 10.70 14.22 -11.53
N ARG A 393 11.14 14.14 -10.29
CA ARG A 393 10.24 13.93 -9.14
C ARG A 393 9.31 15.11 -8.90
N LEU A 394 9.81 16.34 -9.04
CA LEU A 394 8.97 17.54 -8.94
C LEU A 394 7.94 17.60 -10.07
N ALA A 395 8.30 17.21 -11.30
CA ALA A 395 7.34 17.15 -12.40
C ALA A 395 6.23 16.12 -12.13
N ALA A 396 6.58 14.95 -11.58
CA ALA A 396 5.60 13.95 -11.14
C ALA A 396 4.71 14.48 -9.99
N TYR A 397 5.32 15.12 -9.00
CA TYR A 397 4.62 15.77 -7.88
C TYR A 397 3.63 16.83 -8.35
N GLU A 398 4.05 17.74 -9.22
CA GLU A 398 3.18 18.80 -9.75
C GLU A 398 2.01 18.21 -10.55
N SER A 399 2.26 17.17 -11.35
CA SER A 399 1.20 16.42 -12.02
C SER A 399 0.21 15.83 -11.04
N ALA A 400 0.71 15.15 -10.00
CA ALA A 400 -0.12 14.49 -9.00
C ALA A 400 -0.94 15.50 -8.18
N MET A 401 -0.34 16.59 -7.72
CA MET A 401 -1.03 17.65 -7.00
C MET A 401 -2.09 18.35 -7.86
N ASN A 402 -1.81 18.56 -9.14
CA ASN A 402 -2.79 19.10 -10.07
C ASN A 402 -4.00 18.16 -10.23
N MET A 403 -3.78 16.86 -10.34
CA MET A 403 -4.88 15.89 -10.42
C MET A 403 -5.59 15.74 -9.05
N LEU A 404 -4.88 15.90 -7.95
CA LEU A 404 -5.45 15.79 -6.61
C LEU A 404 -6.39 16.96 -6.31
N LEU A 405 -5.93 18.20 -6.54
CA LEU A 405 -6.65 19.43 -6.19
C LEU A 405 -7.66 19.89 -7.25
N TRP A 406 -7.53 19.42 -8.49
CA TRP A 406 -8.50 19.61 -9.57
C TRP A 406 -8.98 18.26 -10.09
N PRO A 407 -9.96 17.61 -9.40
CA PRO A 407 -10.45 16.27 -9.76
C PRO A 407 -10.96 16.15 -11.19
N GLU A 408 -11.42 17.25 -11.79
CA GLU A 408 -11.85 17.31 -13.20
C GLU A 408 -10.71 17.06 -14.21
N ARG A 409 -9.45 17.10 -13.76
CA ARG A 409 -8.26 16.77 -14.57
C ARG A 409 -7.94 15.28 -14.54
N ARG A 410 -8.61 14.51 -13.68
CA ARG A 410 -8.45 13.05 -13.60
C ARG A 410 -9.14 12.36 -14.76
N GLN A 411 -8.79 11.11 -15.00
CA GLN A 411 -9.39 10.30 -16.07
C GLN A 411 -10.84 9.87 -15.73
N GLY A 412 -11.19 9.80 -14.45
CA GLY A 412 -12.50 9.36 -13.97
C GLY A 412 -12.80 7.93 -14.42
N LEU A 413 -13.97 7.70 -15.05
CA LEU A 413 -14.35 6.36 -15.53
C LEU A 413 -13.38 5.78 -16.57
N ARG A 414 -12.59 6.60 -17.24
CA ARG A 414 -11.57 6.14 -18.20
C ARG A 414 -10.33 5.57 -17.50
N SER A 415 -10.17 5.77 -16.21
CA SER A 415 -9.10 5.13 -15.41
C SER A 415 -9.38 3.63 -15.19
N ILE A 416 -10.62 3.17 -15.39
CA ILE A 416 -10.96 1.74 -15.34
C ILE A 416 -10.36 1.06 -16.57
N ARG A 417 -9.19 0.47 -16.39
CA ARG A 417 -8.49 -0.23 -17.46
C ARG A 417 -9.16 -1.54 -17.79
N ARG A 418 -9.08 -1.91 -19.08
CA ARG A 418 -9.72 -3.13 -19.60
C ARG A 418 -8.76 -3.91 -20.47
N THR A 419 -8.96 -5.23 -20.53
CA THR A 419 -8.20 -6.09 -21.43
C THR A 419 -8.40 -5.64 -22.88
N THR A 420 -7.31 -5.58 -23.64
CA THR A 420 -7.31 -5.13 -25.04
C THR A 420 -7.65 -6.24 -26.01
N GLU A 421 -7.44 -7.50 -25.60
CA GLU A 421 -7.84 -8.71 -26.35
C GLU A 421 -8.14 -9.85 -25.37
N MET A 422 -8.68 -10.94 -25.89
CA MET A 422 -8.84 -12.16 -25.09
C MET A 422 -7.46 -12.69 -24.70
N SER A 423 -7.27 -12.91 -23.41
CA SER A 423 -6.01 -13.37 -22.84
C SER A 423 -6.22 -14.62 -22.00
N ARG A 424 -5.13 -15.38 -21.75
CA ARG A 424 -5.15 -16.60 -20.96
C ARG A 424 -4.31 -16.42 -19.70
N PHE A 425 -4.90 -16.75 -18.57
CA PHE A 425 -4.17 -16.97 -17.31
C PHE A 425 -3.87 -18.46 -17.19
N GLU A 426 -2.60 -18.83 -17.20
CA GLU A 426 -2.12 -20.20 -17.14
C GLU A 426 -1.59 -20.50 -15.74
N PHE A 427 -2.03 -21.63 -15.17
CA PHE A 427 -1.58 -22.12 -13.87
C PHE A 427 -0.33 -23.01 -14.00
N GLU A 428 0.31 -23.31 -12.87
CA GLU A 428 1.56 -24.11 -12.85
C GLU A 428 1.41 -25.53 -13.44
N ASP A 429 0.21 -26.09 -13.38
CA ASP A 429 -0.09 -27.43 -13.93
C ASP A 429 -0.44 -27.40 -15.44
N GLY A 430 -0.36 -26.21 -16.07
CA GLY A 430 -0.68 -26.01 -17.48
C GLY A 430 -2.17 -25.83 -17.76
N SER A 431 -3.04 -25.95 -16.74
CA SER A 431 -4.44 -25.54 -16.85
C SER A 431 -4.57 -24.03 -16.89
N GLY A 432 -5.74 -23.50 -17.25
CA GLY A 432 -5.90 -22.06 -17.27
C GLY A 432 -7.33 -21.60 -17.57
N VAL A 433 -7.56 -20.33 -17.35
CA VAL A 433 -8.82 -19.64 -17.66
C VAL A 433 -8.57 -18.55 -18.68
N CYS A 434 -9.53 -18.33 -19.58
CA CYS A 434 -9.46 -17.22 -20.52
C CYS A 434 -10.24 -16.03 -19.99
N VAL A 435 -9.68 -14.86 -20.22
CA VAL A 435 -10.26 -13.57 -19.86
C VAL A 435 -10.71 -12.90 -21.13
N ALA A 436 -11.96 -12.50 -21.17
CA ALA A 436 -12.53 -11.86 -22.35
C ALA A 436 -11.86 -10.52 -22.64
N LYS A 437 -11.88 -10.11 -23.91
CA LYS A 437 -11.62 -8.72 -24.27
C LYS A 437 -12.62 -7.80 -23.55
N ASP A 438 -12.19 -6.57 -23.26
CA ASP A 438 -12.98 -5.53 -22.57
C ASP A 438 -13.37 -5.88 -21.11
N THR A 439 -12.75 -6.90 -20.51
CA THR A 439 -12.89 -7.18 -19.07
C THR A 439 -12.11 -6.13 -18.27
N PRO A 440 -12.71 -5.51 -17.23
CA PRO A 440 -11.97 -4.66 -16.30
C PRO A 440 -10.85 -5.44 -15.64
N ILE A 441 -9.63 -4.89 -15.67
CA ILE A 441 -8.44 -5.55 -15.08
C ILE A 441 -8.62 -5.71 -13.59
N ASP A 442 -9.20 -4.73 -12.89
CA ASP A 442 -9.46 -4.74 -11.46
C ASP A 442 -10.20 -6.01 -11.00
N LEU A 443 -11.13 -6.52 -11.80
CA LEU A 443 -11.89 -7.72 -11.46
C LEU A 443 -11.04 -8.99 -11.35
N ILE A 444 -9.87 -9.01 -11.97
CA ILE A 444 -9.08 -10.24 -12.10
C ILE A 444 -7.75 -10.11 -11.39
N ALA A 445 -7.15 -8.92 -11.36
CA ALA A 445 -5.93 -8.65 -10.61
C ALA A 445 -6.11 -8.96 -9.11
N ASN A 446 -7.29 -8.66 -8.57
CA ASN A 446 -7.63 -8.87 -7.16
C ASN A 446 -8.55 -10.07 -6.92
N ALA A 447 -8.93 -10.81 -7.96
CA ALA A 447 -9.75 -11.99 -7.80
C ALA A 447 -8.95 -13.11 -7.11
N GLN A 448 -9.51 -13.59 -6.03
CA GLN A 448 -8.85 -14.57 -5.17
C GLN A 448 -9.42 -15.95 -5.42
N VAL A 449 -8.99 -16.52 -6.50
CA VAL A 449 -9.32 -17.92 -6.85
C VAL A 449 -8.06 -18.76 -6.69
N THR A 450 -8.13 -19.76 -5.86
CA THR A 450 -7.16 -20.86 -5.89
C THR A 450 -7.71 -21.98 -6.77
N PRO A 451 -7.35 -22.02 -8.04
CA PRO A 451 -7.99 -22.89 -9.03
C PRO A 451 -7.62 -24.35 -8.90
N ARG A 452 -6.54 -24.64 -8.15
CA ARG A 452 -5.82 -25.91 -8.18
C ARG A 452 -6.62 -27.12 -7.71
N GLU A 453 -7.61 -26.93 -6.87
CA GLU A 453 -8.31 -28.06 -6.24
C GLU A 453 -9.69 -28.36 -6.82
N HIS A 454 -10.27 -27.43 -7.56
CA HIS A 454 -11.68 -27.52 -7.97
C HIS A 454 -11.93 -27.81 -9.45
N PHE A 455 -10.96 -27.51 -10.30
CA PHE A 455 -11.08 -27.76 -11.75
C PHE A 455 -10.11 -28.86 -12.14
N GLY A 456 -10.52 -30.10 -11.90
CA GLY A 456 -9.68 -31.27 -12.15
C GLY A 456 -9.01 -31.30 -13.54
N ARG A 457 -7.85 -31.95 -13.62
CA ARG A 457 -6.88 -32.05 -14.71
C ARG A 457 -7.43 -32.62 -16.04
N ILE A 458 -8.58 -32.19 -16.52
CA ILE A 458 -9.13 -32.68 -17.78
C ILE A 458 -8.99 -31.59 -18.83
N LYS A 459 -8.05 -31.74 -19.74
CA LYS A 459 -7.77 -30.79 -20.84
C LYS A 459 -9.01 -30.34 -21.62
N PHE A 460 -10.01 -31.21 -21.74
CA PHE A 460 -11.31 -30.87 -22.35
C PHE A 460 -12.09 -29.82 -21.52
N LEU A 461 -12.01 -29.90 -20.19
CA LEU A 461 -12.63 -28.92 -19.31
C LEU A 461 -11.93 -27.57 -19.39
N ASP A 462 -10.62 -27.54 -19.58
CA ASP A 462 -9.84 -26.30 -19.77
C ASP A 462 -10.28 -25.54 -21.02
N ASP A 463 -10.44 -26.22 -22.15
CA ASP A 463 -10.90 -25.62 -23.39
C ASP A 463 -12.35 -25.13 -23.28
N LEU A 464 -13.20 -25.86 -22.57
CA LEU A 464 -14.58 -25.47 -22.30
C LEU A 464 -14.63 -24.27 -21.37
N LEU A 465 -13.85 -24.28 -20.28
CA LEU A 465 -13.73 -23.15 -19.35
C LEU A 465 -13.20 -21.90 -20.07
N CYS A 466 -12.17 -22.06 -20.90
CA CYS A 466 -11.65 -20.97 -21.70
C CYS A 466 -12.72 -20.35 -22.62
N ARG A 467 -13.56 -21.17 -23.28
CA ARG A 467 -14.66 -20.67 -24.11
C ARG A 467 -15.72 -19.91 -23.30
N ILE A 468 -16.06 -20.43 -22.11
CA ILE A 468 -17.06 -19.80 -21.23
C ILE A 468 -16.50 -18.49 -20.65
N THR A 469 -15.32 -18.51 -20.07
CA THR A 469 -14.71 -17.33 -19.44
C THR A 469 -14.30 -16.30 -20.47
N GLY A 470 -13.78 -16.72 -21.62
CA GLY A 470 -13.42 -15.86 -22.75
C GLY A 470 -14.58 -15.18 -23.45
N SER A 471 -15.83 -15.64 -23.20
CA SER A 471 -17.03 -14.94 -23.67
C SER A 471 -17.46 -13.75 -22.80
N GLY A 472 -16.82 -13.54 -21.63
CA GLY A 472 -17.20 -12.55 -20.64
C GLY A 472 -18.41 -12.95 -19.78
N ALA A 473 -18.99 -14.13 -19.98
CA ALA A 473 -20.13 -14.60 -19.20
C ALA A 473 -19.82 -14.74 -17.68
N MET A 474 -18.54 -14.92 -17.33
CA MET A 474 -18.09 -15.07 -15.94
C MET A 474 -17.71 -13.74 -15.28
N ASN A 475 -17.73 -12.60 -16.00
CA ASN A 475 -17.30 -11.33 -15.42
C ASN A 475 -18.11 -10.94 -14.17
N GLY A 476 -19.41 -11.26 -14.13
CA GLY A 476 -20.24 -11.05 -12.95
C GLY A 476 -19.85 -11.92 -11.76
N VAL A 477 -19.33 -13.14 -12.00
CA VAL A 477 -18.79 -14.01 -10.96
C VAL A 477 -17.46 -13.44 -10.45
N PHE A 478 -16.59 -12.97 -11.33
CA PHE A 478 -15.36 -12.29 -10.94
C PHE A 478 -15.64 -11.09 -10.06
N LEU A 479 -16.65 -10.26 -10.37
CA LEU A 479 -17.06 -9.14 -9.53
C LEU A 479 -17.49 -9.58 -8.11
N LEU A 480 -18.13 -10.75 -7.97
CA LEU A 480 -18.49 -11.28 -6.65
C LEU A 480 -17.29 -11.81 -5.85
N MET A 481 -16.23 -12.16 -6.55
CA MET A 481 -15.00 -12.73 -5.96
C MET A 481 -13.92 -11.67 -5.75
N ASP A 482 -14.12 -10.47 -6.27
CA ASP A 482 -13.17 -9.39 -6.19
C ASP A 482 -13.28 -8.64 -4.86
N ASN A 483 -12.15 -8.39 -4.23
CA ASN A 483 -12.06 -7.67 -2.96
C ASN A 483 -11.74 -6.18 -3.13
N ALA A 484 -11.21 -5.77 -4.28
CA ALA A 484 -10.79 -4.39 -4.52
C ALA A 484 -11.01 -3.98 -5.99
N PRO A 485 -12.28 -3.88 -6.44
CA PRO A 485 -12.62 -3.64 -7.85
C PRO A 485 -12.24 -2.25 -8.38
N ASP A 486 -11.65 -1.40 -7.57
CA ASP A 486 -11.18 -0.06 -7.92
C ASP A 486 -9.67 0.11 -7.81
N PHE A 487 -8.93 -0.99 -7.86
CA PHE A 487 -7.49 -1.03 -7.65
C PHE A 487 -6.70 -0.05 -8.54
N VAL A 488 -7.10 0.14 -9.78
CA VAL A 488 -6.44 1.07 -10.72
C VAL A 488 -7.24 2.35 -11.01
N GLN A 489 -8.27 2.65 -10.22
CA GLN A 489 -9.08 3.85 -10.41
C GLN A 489 -8.47 5.08 -9.72
N ASP A 490 -8.66 6.26 -10.32
CA ASP A 490 -8.07 7.52 -9.86
C ASP A 490 -9.00 8.39 -9.00
N ARG A 491 -10.07 7.81 -8.45
CA ARG A 491 -11.02 8.55 -7.60
C ARG A 491 -10.60 8.54 -6.13
N GLY A 492 -11.10 9.49 -5.39
CA GLY A 492 -10.89 9.62 -3.95
C GLY A 492 -10.15 10.89 -3.53
N HIS A 493 -10.01 11.08 -2.23
CA HIS A 493 -9.38 12.23 -1.59
C HIS A 493 -9.87 13.59 -2.13
N PRO A 494 -11.13 13.99 -1.88
CA PRO A 494 -11.72 15.22 -2.45
C PRO A 494 -11.26 16.50 -1.75
N TYR A 495 -10.43 16.41 -0.72
CA TYR A 495 -9.98 17.52 0.08
C TYR A 495 -9.18 18.53 -0.74
N GLY A 496 -9.48 19.81 -0.54
CA GLY A 496 -8.86 20.90 -1.29
C GLY A 496 -9.44 21.14 -2.68
N ALA A 497 -10.32 20.26 -3.21
CA ALA A 497 -10.92 20.44 -4.53
C ALA A 497 -11.73 21.75 -4.65
N GLY A 498 -12.42 22.16 -3.59
CA GLY A 498 -13.21 23.41 -3.53
C GLY A 498 -12.44 24.70 -3.26
N LEU A 499 -11.12 24.64 -3.08
CA LEU A 499 -10.29 25.82 -2.85
C LEU A 499 -10.19 26.68 -4.12
N ALA A 500 -9.96 27.99 -3.93
CA ALA A 500 -9.65 28.90 -5.04
C ALA A 500 -8.31 28.48 -5.69
N ASP A 501 -8.17 28.69 -6.99
CA ASP A 501 -6.98 28.30 -7.75
C ASP A 501 -5.68 28.88 -7.20
N ALA A 502 -5.72 30.13 -6.71
CA ALA A 502 -4.56 30.77 -6.08
C ALA A 502 -4.15 30.03 -4.80
N ASP A 503 -5.11 29.56 -4.01
CA ASP A 503 -4.88 28.81 -2.77
C ASP A 503 -4.32 27.41 -3.05
N LYS A 504 -4.86 26.73 -4.07
CA LYS A 504 -4.32 25.45 -4.52
C LYS A 504 -2.86 25.56 -4.94
N ARG A 505 -2.52 26.59 -5.72
CA ARG A 505 -1.13 26.85 -6.14
C ARG A 505 -0.21 27.16 -4.96
N ALA A 506 -0.68 28.00 -4.02
CA ALA A 506 0.08 28.31 -2.82
C ALA A 506 0.31 27.06 -1.95
N LEU A 507 -0.68 26.20 -1.84
CA LEU A 507 -0.58 24.91 -1.14
C LEU A 507 0.48 24.01 -1.79
N ILE A 508 0.47 23.87 -3.13
CA ILE A 508 1.46 23.08 -3.88
C ILE A 508 2.87 23.57 -3.58
N GLU A 509 3.09 24.89 -3.61
CA GLU A 509 4.41 25.47 -3.32
C GLU A 509 4.86 25.19 -1.88
N TYR A 510 3.96 25.29 -0.91
CA TYR A 510 4.31 24.98 0.48
C TYR A 510 4.65 23.51 0.68
N MET A 511 3.89 22.60 0.08
CA MET A 511 4.09 21.16 0.25
C MET A 511 5.35 20.61 -0.45
N LYS A 512 6.02 21.39 -1.31
CA LYS A 512 7.37 21.07 -1.80
C LYS A 512 8.42 20.99 -0.68
N LEU A 513 8.12 21.58 0.48
CA LEU A 513 9.04 21.60 1.62
C LEU A 513 8.92 20.37 2.54
N PHE A 514 7.97 19.47 2.27
CA PHE A 514 7.67 18.30 3.09
C PHE A 514 8.63 17.15 2.86
#